data_77bb453d1d98872266a9618506fb1b08
#
_entry.id   77bb453d1d98872266a9618506fb1b08
#
_cell.length_a   1.000
_cell.length_b   1.000
_cell.length_c   1.000
_cell.angle_alpha   90.00
_cell.angle_beta   90.00
_cell.angle_gamma   90.00
#
_symmetry.space_group_name_H-M   'P 1'
#
loop_
_entity.id
_entity.type
_entity.pdbx_description
1 polymer ?
#
loop_
_entity_poly.entity_id
_entity_poly.type
_entity_poly.pdbx_seq_one_letter_code
_entity_poly.pdbx_strand_id
1 'polypeptide(L)'
;MQIQYNRTPRTEKPRYIVVHTTGNTRPGADAKAHFNYWNSKNVGQSADFVIDDKGVLQINDYTKYYTWHCGDGKGKYGITNANSIGVEICVNQDGDLNRALEHAAEFLRKLKAETGIENVVRHYDASRKNCPAALMENDWEKWKNLLRRISEVEELTSINDIVWELADRRILTDIALWMQMLEDDENVYWLARKCVHYLRGRGV
;
A
#
# COMPACT_ATOMS: atom_id res chain seq x y z
N MET A 1 -8.69 13.05 3.04
CA MET A 1 -8.81 13.83 4.31
C MET A 1 -7.41 14.22 4.74
N GLN A 2 -7.25 15.29 5.59
CA GLN A 2 -5.90 15.69 6.02
C GLN A 2 -5.91 15.96 7.52
N ILE A 3 -4.99 15.31 8.27
CA ILE A 3 -4.77 15.59 9.68
C ILE A 3 -4.14 16.98 9.86
N GLN A 4 -4.47 17.67 10.94
CA GLN A 4 -3.91 18.98 11.29
C GLN A 4 -2.78 18.87 12.32
N TYR A 5 -2.73 17.79 13.07
CA TYR A 5 -1.78 17.53 14.15
C TYR A 5 -0.87 16.34 13.80
N ASN A 6 0.16 16.13 14.63
CA ASN A 6 1.03 14.94 14.57
C ASN A 6 1.75 14.75 13.22
N ARG A 7 2.09 15.85 12.55
CA ARG A 7 2.86 15.88 11.32
C ARG A 7 3.86 17.04 11.33
N THR A 8 4.92 16.90 10.55
CA THR A 8 5.99 17.91 10.43
C THR A 8 6.30 18.12 8.94
N PRO A 9 6.63 19.37 8.50
CA PRO A 9 7.08 19.61 7.13
C PRO A 9 8.23 18.69 6.76
N ARG A 10 8.14 18.05 5.59
CA ARG A 10 9.14 17.10 5.11
C ARG A 10 10.41 17.82 4.66
N THR A 11 11.55 17.35 5.12
CA THR A 11 12.87 17.92 4.81
C THR A 11 13.70 17.05 3.87
N GLU A 12 13.29 15.80 3.65
CA GLU A 12 13.96 14.85 2.75
C GLU A 12 12.94 13.96 2.01
N LYS A 13 13.34 13.40 0.87
CA LYS A 13 12.49 12.46 0.13
C LYS A 13 12.37 11.14 0.90
N PRO A 14 11.18 10.52 0.95
CA PRO A 14 11.02 9.21 1.55
C PRO A 14 11.75 8.14 0.72
N ARG A 15 12.35 7.18 1.43
CA ARG A 15 13.10 6.04 0.87
C ARG A 15 12.54 4.71 1.36
N TYR A 16 11.60 4.76 2.30
CA TYR A 16 10.98 3.60 2.92
C TYR A 16 9.47 3.78 2.99
N ILE A 17 8.74 2.67 2.81
CA ILE A 17 7.33 2.55 3.20
C ILE A 17 7.33 1.66 4.45
N VAL A 18 6.93 2.21 5.59
CA VAL A 18 6.91 1.50 6.87
C VAL A 18 5.49 1.05 7.17
N VAL A 19 5.31 -0.27 7.24
CA VAL A 19 4.02 -0.89 7.52
C VAL A 19 3.87 -1.18 9.01
N HIS A 20 2.69 -0.86 9.52
CA HIS A 20 2.26 -1.05 10.89
C HIS A 20 0.93 -1.83 10.94
N THR A 21 0.59 -2.31 12.11
CA THR A 21 -0.80 -2.60 12.47
C THR A 21 -1.20 -1.72 13.64
N THR A 22 -2.43 -1.20 13.64
CA THR A 22 -2.91 -0.22 14.64
C THR A 22 -2.85 -0.74 16.08
N GLY A 23 -2.83 -2.07 16.25
CA GLY A 23 -2.84 -2.71 17.58
C GLY A 23 -4.12 -2.48 18.38
N ASN A 24 -5.11 -1.78 17.80
CA ASN A 24 -6.39 -1.48 18.43
C ASN A 24 -7.46 -2.45 17.95
N THR A 25 -7.73 -3.48 18.74
CA THR A 25 -8.70 -4.55 18.41
C THR A 25 -10.14 -4.20 18.78
N ARG A 26 -10.41 -3.03 19.37
CA ARG A 26 -11.78 -2.65 19.77
C ARG A 26 -12.70 -2.57 18.56
N PRO A 27 -13.97 -3.01 18.69
CA PRO A 27 -14.97 -2.77 17.65
C PRO A 27 -15.06 -1.27 17.31
N GLY A 28 -15.22 -0.98 16.01
CA GLY A 28 -15.27 0.40 15.50
C GLY A 28 -13.92 1.10 15.39
N ALA A 29 -12.78 0.44 15.70
CA ALA A 29 -11.44 1.02 15.53
C ALA A 29 -10.97 0.93 14.07
N ASP A 30 -11.78 1.38 13.15
CA ASP A 30 -11.55 1.42 11.70
C ASP A 30 -10.64 2.60 11.28
N ALA A 31 -10.38 2.73 10.00
CA ALA A 31 -9.54 3.79 9.44
C ALA A 31 -10.08 5.19 9.78
N LYS A 32 -11.39 5.37 9.76
CA LYS A 32 -12.03 6.65 10.09
C LYS A 32 -11.88 7.01 11.57
N ALA A 33 -12.00 6.04 12.46
CA ALA A 33 -11.81 6.24 13.90
C ALA A 33 -10.37 6.68 14.20
N HIS A 34 -9.36 6.06 13.56
CA HIS A 34 -7.96 6.45 13.70
C HIS A 34 -7.69 7.85 13.14
N PHE A 35 -8.25 8.21 11.98
CA PHE A 35 -8.18 9.58 11.47
C PHE A 35 -8.74 10.57 12.48
N ASN A 36 -9.94 10.34 13.02
CA ASN A 36 -10.57 11.24 13.98
C ASN A 36 -9.71 11.39 15.24
N TYR A 37 -9.13 10.30 15.74
CA TYR A 37 -8.26 10.31 16.91
C TYR A 37 -6.99 11.15 16.68
N TRP A 38 -6.27 10.89 15.58
CA TRP A 38 -5.03 11.62 15.29
C TRP A 38 -5.25 13.07 14.83
N ASN A 39 -6.48 13.40 14.40
CA ASN A 39 -6.86 14.76 14.04
C ASN A 39 -7.53 15.54 15.18
N SER A 40 -7.77 14.93 16.34
CA SER A 40 -8.43 15.60 17.47
C SER A 40 -7.50 16.54 18.24
N LYS A 41 -6.24 16.16 18.39
CA LYS A 41 -5.20 16.89 19.11
C LYS A 41 -3.81 16.29 18.84
N ASN A 42 -2.77 16.89 19.41
CA ASN A 42 -1.44 16.28 19.42
C ASN A 42 -1.43 15.07 20.38
N VAL A 43 -1.41 13.86 19.82
CA VAL A 43 -1.36 12.59 20.55
C VAL A 43 0.00 11.89 20.43
N GLY A 44 0.97 12.54 19.74
CA GLY A 44 2.34 12.03 19.61
C GLY A 44 2.52 10.91 18.59
N GLN A 45 1.49 10.59 17.80
CA GLN A 45 1.55 9.55 16.77
C GLN A 45 0.54 9.80 15.65
N SER A 46 0.83 9.27 14.47
CA SER A 46 -0.03 9.34 13.28
C SER A 46 0.52 8.43 12.18
N ALA A 47 -0.17 8.38 11.04
CA ALA A 47 0.30 7.73 9.81
C ALA A 47 -0.04 8.57 8.58
N ASP A 48 0.50 8.22 7.42
CA ASP A 48 0.14 8.84 6.15
C ASP A 48 -1.11 8.21 5.55
N PHE A 49 -1.24 6.90 5.73
CA PHE A 49 -2.36 6.09 5.24
C PHE A 49 -2.86 5.15 6.34
N VAL A 50 -4.17 4.91 6.34
CA VAL A 50 -4.82 3.91 7.18
C VAL A 50 -5.66 3.00 6.29
N ILE A 51 -5.55 1.70 6.48
CA ILE A 51 -6.18 0.69 5.65
C ILE A 51 -7.05 -0.20 6.53
N ASP A 52 -8.30 -0.40 6.13
CA ASP A 52 -9.23 -1.33 6.75
C ASP A 52 -9.89 -2.24 5.69
N ASP A 53 -10.88 -3.01 6.08
CA ASP A 53 -11.65 -3.90 5.21
C ASP A 53 -12.55 -3.19 4.18
N LYS A 54 -12.68 -1.87 4.29
CA LYS A 54 -13.46 -1.02 3.37
C LYS A 54 -12.57 -0.34 2.33
N GLY A 55 -11.25 -0.27 2.58
CA GLY A 55 -10.27 0.30 1.65
C GLY A 55 -9.18 1.13 2.32
N VAL A 56 -8.62 2.07 1.55
CA VAL A 56 -7.49 2.90 1.93
C VAL A 56 -7.94 4.33 2.19
N LEU A 57 -7.55 4.88 3.33
CA LEU A 57 -7.77 6.26 3.69
C LEU A 57 -6.44 7.02 3.74
N GLN A 58 -6.20 7.91 2.77
CA GLN A 58 -5.08 8.85 2.85
C GLN A 58 -5.45 9.98 3.82
N ILE A 59 -4.61 10.20 4.83
CA ILE A 59 -4.85 11.18 5.88
C ILE A 59 -3.74 12.22 6.02
N ASN A 60 -2.68 12.11 5.21
CA ASN A 60 -1.61 13.10 5.13
C ASN A 60 -1.15 13.29 3.68
N ASP A 61 -0.70 14.50 3.35
CA ASP A 61 0.06 14.76 2.12
C ASP A 61 1.53 14.41 2.38
N TYR A 62 1.88 13.14 2.13
CA TYR A 62 3.22 12.61 2.37
C TYR A 62 4.31 13.28 1.51
N THR A 63 3.94 14.04 0.49
CA THR A 63 4.90 14.80 -0.32
C THR A 63 5.36 16.07 0.37
N LYS A 64 4.52 16.64 1.24
CA LYS A 64 4.77 17.89 1.96
C LYS A 64 5.12 17.68 3.44
N TYR A 65 4.55 16.65 4.06
CA TYR A 65 4.70 16.40 5.49
C TYR A 65 5.08 14.94 5.75
N TYR A 66 5.83 14.69 6.79
CA TYR A 66 5.96 13.35 7.37
C TYR A 66 5.14 13.22 8.65
N THR A 67 4.63 12.04 8.90
CA THR A 67 3.85 11.68 10.09
C THR A 67 4.74 11.08 11.17
N TRP A 68 4.21 10.91 12.38
CA TRP A 68 4.97 10.43 13.53
C TRP A 68 4.63 8.97 13.81
N HIS A 69 5.26 8.03 13.11
CA HIS A 69 4.90 6.61 13.13
C HIS A 69 6.02 5.66 13.58
N CYS A 70 7.31 6.00 13.39
CA CYS A 70 8.44 5.13 13.71
C CYS A 70 9.62 5.86 14.40
N GLY A 71 9.33 6.99 15.05
CA GLY A 71 10.36 7.83 15.70
C GLY A 71 10.99 7.23 16.95
N ASP A 72 10.42 6.19 17.54
CA ASP A 72 10.92 5.46 18.70
C ASP A 72 12.30 4.80 18.47
N GLY A 73 12.61 4.44 17.24
CA GLY A 73 13.92 3.93 16.82
C GLY A 73 15.05 4.97 16.83
N LYS A 74 14.72 6.26 16.92
CA LYS A 74 15.67 7.39 16.92
C LYS A 74 16.69 7.34 15.76
N GLY A 75 16.31 6.74 14.65
CA GLY A 75 17.18 6.57 13.47
C GLY A 75 18.29 5.52 13.61
N LYS A 76 18.31 4.73 14.68
CA LYS A 76 19.35 3.72 14.96
C LYS A 76 19.58 2.76 13.78
N TYR A 77 18.53 2.43 13.04
CA TYR A 77 18.58 1.49 11.91
C TYR A 77 18.41 2.20 10.54
N GLY A 78 18.64 3.51 10.50
CA GLY A 78 18.59 4.30 9.25
C GLY A 78 17.18 4.67 8.78
N ILE A 79 16.12 4.22 9.49
CA ILE A 79 14.72 4.50 9.17
C ILE A 79 14.18 5.49 10.19
N THR A 80 13.58 6.57 9.71
CA THR A 80 13.03 7.67 10.51
C THR A 80 11.67 8.10 9.97
N ASN A 81 10.91 8.87 10.74
CA ASN A 81 9.68 9.50 10.24
C ASN A 81 9.94 10.36 8.99
N ALA A 82 11.05 11.10 8.96
CA ALA A 82 11.35 12.04 7.88
C ALA A 82 11.64 11.33 6.55
N ASN A 83 12.31 10.17 6.57
CA ASN A 83 12.68 9.43 5.36
C ASN A 83 11.74 8.28 5.01
N SER A 84 10.55 8.25 5.60
CA SER A 84 9.58 7.17 5.35
C SER A 84 8.15 7.69 5.15
N ILE A 85 7.29 6.81 4.66
CA ILE A 85 5.84 6.93 4.55
C ILE A 85 5.24 5.89 5.48
N GLY A 86 4.38 6.29 6.42
CA GLY A 86 3.75 5.40 7.38
C GLY A 86 2.41 4.86 6.88
N VAL A 87 2.23 3.54 6.89
CA VAL A 87 1.00 2.85 6.50
C VAL A 87 0.52 1.97 7.66
N GLU A 88 -0.65 2.25 8.17
CA GLU A 88 -1.28 1.50 9.27
C GLU A 88 -2.40 0.60 8.75
N ILE A 89 -2.40 -0.66 9.15
CA ILE A 89 -3.45 -1.63 8.85
C ILE A 89 -4.29 -1.85 10.09
N CYS A 90 -5.61 -1.64 10.00
CA CYS A 90 -6.56 -1.83 11.08
C CYS A 90 -6.69 -3.32 11.46
N VAL A 91 -6.90 -3.57 12.75
CA VAL A 91 -7.02 -4.93 13.34
C VAL A 91 -8.23 -5.02 14.28
N ASN A 92 -9.24 -4.17 14.08
CA ASN A 92 -10.45 -4.16 14.89
C ASN A 92 -11.24 -5.46 14.72
N GLN A 93 -11.86 -5.93 15.81
CA GLN A 93 -12.54 -7.24 15.87
C GLN A 93 -13.76 -7.35 14.96
N ASP A 94 -14.40 -6.22 14.64
CA ASP A 94 -15.56 -6.14 13.74
C ASP A 94 -15.19 -5.88 12.27
N GLY A 95 -13.89 -5.86 11.95
CA GLY A 95 -13.36 -5.76 10.59
C GLY A 95 -12.79 -7.11 10.10
N ASP A 96 -12.56 -7.20 8.80
CA ASP A 96 -11.92 -8.35 8.15
C ASP A 96 -10.43 -8.04 7.87
N LEU A 97 -9.54 -8.59 8.69
CA LEU A 97 -8.09 -8.41 8.53
C LEU A 97 -7.58 -8.96 7.18
N ASN A 98 -8.14 -10.07 6.66
CA ASN A 98 -7.69 -10.63 5.40
C ASN A 98 -8.00 -9.66 4.25
N ARG A 99 -9.19 -9.09 4.25
CA ARG A 99 -9.59 -8.08 3.27
C ARG A 99 -8.77 -6.78 3.41
N ALA A 100 -8.47 -6.36 4.64
CA ALA A 100 -7.56 -5.23 4.87
C ALA A 100 -6.14 -5.51 4.32
N LEU A 101 -5.65 -6.75 4.42
CA LEU A 101 -4.36 -7.15 3.85
C LEU A 101 -4.39 -7.23 2.32
N GLU A 102 -5.53 -7.56 1.70
CA GLU A 102 -5.71 -7.49 0.24
C GLU A 102 -5.63 -6.03 -0.24
N HIS A 103 -6.39 -5.13 0.38
CA HIS A 103 -6.31 -3.69 0.10
C HIS A 103 -4.88 -3.15 0.34
N ALA A 104 -4.20 -3.61 1.40
CA ALA A 104 -2.82 -3.21 1.67
C ALA A 104 -1.85 -3.66 0.58
N ALA A 105 -1.96 -4.89 0.09
CA ALA A 105 -1.10 -5.41 -0.98
C ALA A 105 -1.27 -4.60 -2.27
N GLU A 106 -2.51 -4.38 -2.69
CA GLU A 106 -2.83 -3.59 -3.89
C GLU A 106 -2.34 -2.14 -3.75
N PHE A 107 -2.64 -1.50 -2.62
CA PHE A 107 -2.24 -0.14 -2.35
C PHE A 107 -0.71 0.03 -2.30
N LEU A 108 0.00 -0.86 -1.59
CA LEU A 108 1.45 -0.79 -1.46
C LEU A 108 2.14 -1.00 -2.82
N ARG A 109 1.60 -1.83 -3.71
CA ARG A 109 2.07 -1.99 -5.08
C ARG A 109 1.94 -0.67 -5.85
N LYS A 110 0.76 -0.03 -5.79
CA LYS A 110 0.52 1.28 -6.43
C LYS A 110 1.43 2.37 -5.85
N LEU A 111 1.58 2.43 -4.54
CA LEU A 111 2.44 3.42 -3.86
C LEU A 111 3.92 3.24 -4.23
N LYS A 112 4.41 2.00 -4.35
CA LYS A 112 5.76 1.71 -4.85
C LYS A 112 5.94 2.24 -6.28
N ALA A 113 5.00 1.95 -7.18
CA ALA A 113 5.06 2.41 -8.57
C ALA A 113 5.03 3.95 -8.66
N GLU A 114 4.18 4.61 -7.89
CA GLU A 114 4.03 6.07 -7.86
C GLU A 114 5.28 6.78 -7.32
N THR A 115 5.87 6.23 -6.26
CA THR A 115 6.98 6.88 -5.53
C THR A 115 8.37 6.45 -5.97
N GLY A 116 8.49 5.29 -6.64
CA GLY A 116 9.76 4.63 -6.92
C GLY A 116 10.43 4.03 -5.68
N ILE A 117 9.73 3.93 -4.54
CA ILE A 117 10.28 3.37 -3.30
C ILE A 117 10.16 1.85 -3.33
N GLU A 118 11.30 1.16 -3.40
CA GLU A 118 11.34 -0.30 -3.37
C GLU A 118 11.29 -0.90 -1.96
N ASN A 119 11.71 -0.13 -0.94
CA ASN A 119 11.87 -0.61 0.43
C ASN A 119 10.55 -0.56 1.21
N VAL A 120 9.76 -1.64 1.15
CA VAL A 120 8.62 -1.89 2.02
C VAL A 120 9.11 -2.66 3.24
N VAL A 121 9.04 -2.05 4.42
CA VAL A 121 9.64 -2.53 5.66
C VAL A 121 8.64 -2.49 6.82
N ARG A 122 8.94 -3.21 7.89
CA ARG A 122 8.13 -3.22 9.12
C ARG A 122 8.59 -2.10 10.06
N HIS A 123 7.72 -1.67 10.95
CA HIS A 123 8.18 -0.85 12.09
C HIS A 123 9.27 -1.56 12.91
N TYR A 124 9.20 -2.89 13.02
CA TYR A 124 10.26 -3.70 13.60
C TYR A 124 11.64 -3.39 13.01
N ASP A 125 11.74 -3.15 11.74
CA ASP A 125 13.02 -2.87 11.06
C ASP A 125 13.56 -1.49 11.43
N ALA A 126 12.69 -0.54 11.79
CA ALA A 126 13.07 0.81 12.21
C ALA A 126 13.48 0.90 13.70
N SER A 127 12.90 0.08 14.59
CA SER A 127 13.11 0.25 16.05
C SER A 127 13.21 -1.04 16.85
N ARG A 128 12.96 -2.21 16.26
CA ARG A 128 12.78 -3.51 16.94
C ARG A 128 11.50 -3.60 17.76
N LYS A 129 10.58 -2.67 17.62
CA LYS A 129 9.24 -2.76 18.18
C LYS A 129 8.47 -3.93 17.56
N ASN A 130 7.69 -4.66 18.35
CA ASN A 130 6.80 -5.73 17.87
C ASN A 130 5.63 -5.14 17.06
N CYS A 131 5.92 -4.68 15.85
CA CYS A 131 4.99 -4.06 14.93
C CYS A 131 5.47 -4.34 13.48
N PRO A 132 4.57 -4.76 12.60
CA PRO A 132 3.13 -5.02 12.74
C PRO A 132 2.81 -6.32 13.51
N ALA A 133 2.28 -6.20 14.70
CA ALA A 133 2.10 -7.33 15.62
C ALA A 133 1.19 -8.43 15.07
N ALA A 134 0.10 -8.09 14.39
CA ALA A 134 -0.83 -9.05 13.80
C ALA A 134 -0.22 -9.88 12.63
N LEU A 135 0.97 -9.51 12.16
CA LEU A 135 1.66 -10.20 11.06
C LEU A 135 2.88 -11.00 11.53
N MET A 136 3.13 -11.05 12.86
CA MET A 136 4.33 -11.68 13.42
C MET A 136 4.23 -13.20 13.59
N GLU A 137 3.03 -13.75 13.64
CA GLU A 137 2.81 -15.18 13.88
C GLU A 137 3.56 -16.04 12.86
N ASN A 138 3.97 -17.24 13.29
CA ASN A 138 4.67 -18.24 12.49
C ASN A 138 5.87 -17.65 11.73
N ASP A 139 6.79 -17.01 12.45
CA ASP A 139 8.00 -16.40 11.89
C ASP A 139 7.68 -15.41 10.74
N TRP A 140 6.74 -14.52 11.00
CA TRP A 140 6.33 -13.49 10.04
C TRP A 140 5.65 -14.03 8.76
N GLU A 141 4.96 -15.14 8.81
CA GLU A 141 4.35 -15.75 7.63
C GLU A 141 3.37 -14.79 6.93
N LYS A 142 2.47 -14.14 7.70
CA LYS A 142 1.53 -13.16 7.13
C LYS A 142 2.25 -11.96 6.50
N TRP A 143 3.36 -11.51 7.09
CA TRP A 143 4.20 -10.47 6.50
C TRP A 143 4.85 -10.93 5.19
N LYS A 144 5.45 -12.12 5.17
CA LYS A 144 6.05 -12.70 3.97
C LYS A 144 5.01 -12.85 2.85
N ASN A 145 3.79 -13.27 3.21
CA ASN A 145 2.66 -13.36 2.28
C ASN A 145 2.24 -11.98 1.73
N LEU A 146 2.19 -10.95 2.57
CA LEU A 146 1.94 -9.58 2.13
C LEU A 146 3.00 -9.12 1.12
N LEU A 147 4.29 -9.30 1.41
CA LEU A 147 5.37 -8.94 0.50
C LEU A 147 5.29 -9.70 -0.83
N ARG A 148 4.94 -11.00 -0.80
CA ARG A 148 4.73 -11.81 -2.00
C ARG A 148 3.61 -11.22 -2.86
N ARG A 149 2.46 -10.89 -2.27
CA ARG A 149 1.32 -10.25 -2.97
C ARG A 149 1.68 -8.88 -3.55
N ILE A 150 2.54 -8.10 -2.89
CA ILE A 150 3.04 -6.81 -3.41
C ILE A 150 3.91 -7.03 -4.66
N SER A 151 4.70 -8.10 -4.69
CA SER A 151 5.59 -8.43 -5.82
C SER A 151 4.89 -9.20 -6.94
N GLU A 152 3.78 -9.87 -6.63
CA GLU A 152 2.98 -10.55 -7.64
C GLU A 152 2.34 -9.49 -8.56
N VAL A 153 2.74 -9.50 -9.81
CA VAL A 153 1.97 -8.83 -10.86
C VAL A 153 0.66 -9.62 -10.96
N GLU A 154 -0.47 -8.94 -10.86
CA GLU A 154 -1.77 -9.56 -11.10
C GLU A 154 -1.71 -10.29 -12.44
N GLU A 155 -1.81 -11.61 -12.40
CA GLU A 155 -1.81 -12.40 -13.62
C GLU A 155 -3.09 -12.07 -14.38
N LEU A 156 -2.95 -11.49 -15.57
CA LEU A 156 -4.09 -11.28 -16.44
C LEU A 156 -4.58 -12.65 -16.88
N THR A 157 -5.74 -13.05 -16.37
CA THR A 157 -6.28 -14.40 -16.55
C THR A 157 -7.27 -14.49 -17.69
N SER A 158 -7.75 -13.34 -18.18
CA SER A 158 -8.72 -13.31 -19.27
C SER A 158 -8.35 -12.29 -20.35
N ILE A 159 -8.88 -12.50 -21.56
CA ILE A 159 -8.79 -11.55 -22.67
C ILE A 159 -9.38 -10.20 -22.27
N ASN A 160 -10.51 -10.22 -21.53
CA ASN A 160 -11.15 -9.01 -21.02
C ASN A 160 -10.20 -8.16 -20.18
N ASP A 161 -9.46 -8.78 -19.24
CA ASP A 161 -8.53 -8.05 -18.36
C ASP A 161 -7.44 -7.37 -19.17
N ILE A 162 -6.91 -8.03 -20.20
CA ILE A 162 -5.87 -7.49 -21.10
C ILE A 162 -6.41 -6.31 -21.89
N VAL A 163 -7.57 -6.47 -22.51
CA VAL A 163 -8.17 -5.43 -23.35
C VAL A 163 -8.54 -4.19 -22.54
N TRP A 164 -9.17 -4.37 -21.38
CA TRP A 164 -9.55 -3.26 -20.52
C TRP A 164 -8.33 -2.51 -19.96
N GLU A 165 -7.26 -3.21 -19.55
CA GLU A 165 -6.02 -2.59 -19.09
C GLU A 165 -5.37 -1.74 -20.21
N LEU A 166 -5.33 -2.25 -21.45
CA LEU A 166 -4.75 -1.52 -22.58
C LEU A 166 -5.64 -0.35 -23.03
N ALA A 167 -6.97 -0.48 -22.93
CA ALA A 167 -7.91 0.59 -23.22
C ALA A 167 -7.82 1.73 -22.19
N ASP A 168 -7.74 1.41 -20.90
CA ASP A 168 -7.58 2.40 -19.83
C ASP A 168 -6.30 3.22 -20.00
N ARG A 169 -5.23 2.59 -20.48
CA ARG A 169 -3.97 3.26 -20.84
C ARG A 169 -4.00 3.99 -22.18
N ARG A 170 -5.16 4.03 -22.84
CA ARG A 170 -5.36 4.66 -24.17
C ARG A 170 -4.48 4.09 -25.29
N ILE A 171 -4.06 2.83 -25.14
CA ILE A 171 -3.28 2.11 -26.15
C ILE A 171 -4.21 1.50 -27.19
N LEU A 172 -5.43 1.11 -26.80
CA LEU A 172 -6.45 0.57 -27.66
C LEU A 172 -7.61 1.57 -27.80
N THR A 173 -8.08 1.73 -29.03
CA THR A 173 -9.24 2.57 -29.38
C THR A 173 -10.46 1.78 -29.85
N ASP A 174 -10.26 0.56 -30.37
CA ASP A 174 -11.32 -0.35 -30.79
C ASP A 174 -11.30 -1.64 -29.97
N ILE A 175 -12.05 -1.62 -28.87
CA ILE A 175 -12.11 -2.72 -27.92
C ILE A 175 -12.69 -4.00 -28.55
N ALA A 176 -13.72 -3.88 -29.38
CA ALA A 176 -14.41 -5.03 -29.97
C ALA A 176 -13.49 -5.77 -30.96
N LEU A 177 -12.76 -5.04 -31.80
CA LEU A 177 -11.80 -5.62 -32.73
C LEU A 177 -10.68 -6.34 -31.99
N TRP A 178 -10.14 -5.73 -30.93
CA TRP A 178 -9.06 -6.33 -30.16
C TRP A 178 -9.50 -7.57 -29.39
N MET A 179 -10.72 -7.58 -28.86
CA MET A 179 -11.28 -8.78 -28.22
C MET A 179 -11.33 -9.95 -29.21
N GLN A 180 -11.84 -9.71 -30.42
CA GLN A 180 -11.89 -10.74 -31.45
C GLN A 180 -10.50 -11.23 -31.86
N MET A 181 -9.54 -10.32 -32.08
CA MET A 181 -8.17 -10.70 -32.44
C MET A 181 -7.48 -11.54 -31.37
N LEU A 182 -7.71 -11.27 -30.09
CA LEU A 182 -7.11 -12.01 -28.97
C LEU A 182 -7.78 -13.39 -28.79
N GLU A 183 -9.05 -13.54 -29.18
CA GLU A 183 -9.73 -14.84 -29.20
C GLU A 183 -9.27 -15.72 -30.37
N ASP A 184 -9.01 -15.09 -31.52
CA ASP A 184 -8.69 -15.81 -32.76
C ASP A 184 -7.21 -16.18 -32.90
N ASP A 185 -6.28 -15.49 -32.24
CA ASP A 185 -4.83 -15.69 -32.36
C ASP A 185 -4.11 -15.72 -31.00
N GLU A 186 -3.66 -16.89 -30.60
CA GLU A 186 -2.91 -17.11 -29.35
C GLU A 186 -1.61 -16.28 -29.27
N ASN A 187 -0.95 -16.00 -30.40
CA ASN A 187 0.26 -15.19 -30.40
C ASN A 187 -0.04 -13.72 -30.11
N VAL A 188 -1.16 -13.20 -30.63
CA VAL A 188 -1.64 -11.85 -30.32
C VAL A 188 -2.00 -11.74 -28.85
N TYR A 189 -2.67 -12.75 -28.28
CA TYR A 189 -2.96 -12.83 -26.87
C TYR A 189 -1.69 -12.76 -26.00
N TRP A 190 -0.71 -13.61 -26.29
CA TRP A 190 0.55 -13.63 -25.56
C TRP A 190 1.36 -12.33 -25.69
N LEU A 191 1.34 -11.70 -26.87
CA LEU A 191 2.00 -10.42 -27.08
C LEU A 191 1.34 -9.30 -26.27
N ALA A 192 0.02 -9.20 -26.31
CA ALA A 192 -0.75 -8.22 -25.55
C ALA A 192 -0.54 -8.38 -24.04
N ARG A 193 -0.58 -9.62 -23.55
CA ARG A 193 -0.29 -9.95 -22.16
C ARG A 193 1.12 -9.50 -21.73
N LYS A 194 2.14 -9.76 -22.56
CA LYS A 194 3.51 -9.29 -22.30
C LYS A 194 3.62 -7.77 -22.30
N CYS A 195 2.90 -7.08 -23.18
CA CYS A 195 2.87 -5.61 -23.20
C CYS A 195 2.30 -5.05 -21.89
N VAL A 196 1.17 -5.59 -21.41
CA VAL A 196 0.59 -5.15 -20.13
C VAL A 196 1.55 -5.40 -18.96
N HIS A 197 2.17 -6.57 -18.89
CA HIS A 197 3.18 -6.85 -17.87
C HIS A 197 4.35 -5.86 -17.90
N TYR A 198 4.84 -5.54 -19.10
CA TYR A 198 5.91 -4.57 -19.27
C TYR A 198 5.51 -3.16 -18.82
N LEU A 199 4.30 -2.73 -19.18
CA LEU A 199 3.76 -1.41 -18.81
C LEU A 199 3.52 -1.31 -17.30
N ARG A 200 2.97 -2.35 -16.68
CA ARG A 200 2.80 -2.42 -15.20
C ARG A 200 4.12 -2.33 -14.46
N GLY A 201 5.17 -2.99 -14.98
CA GLY A 201 6.51 -2.97 -14.37
C GLY A 201 7.23 -1.62 -14.48
N ARG A 202 6.80 -0.73 -15.39
CA ARG A 202 7.39 0.61 -15.56
C ARG A 202 6.61 1.73 -14.91
N GLY A 203 5.44 1.46 -14.33
CA GLY A 203 4.61 2.49 -13.72
C GLY A 203 4.06 3.53 -14.73
N VAL A 204 3.93 3.15 -16.00
CA VAL A 204 3.41 4.00 -17.08
C VAL A 204 1.92 3.77 -17.27
#